data_d8cefb09c38de80de033fed2860035ab
#
_entry.id   d8cefb09c38de80de033fed2860035ab
#
_cell.length_a   1.000
_cell.length_b   1.000
_cell.length_c   1.000
_cell.angle_alpha   90.00
_cell.angle_beta   90.00
_cell.angle_gamma   90.00
#
_symmetry.space_group_name_H-M   'P 1'
#
loop_
_entity.id
_entity.type
_entity.pdbx_description
1 polymer ?
#
loop_
_entity_poly.entity_id
_entity_poly.type
_entity_poly.pdbx_seq_one_letter_code
_entity_poly.pdbx_strand_id
1 'polypeptide(L)'
;MEVLGFLAIFFYYGVPHGAWLLSFVVLGLIRFCVLGTQVILVGAVPMDFGARKAAGAAAGFIDFFGYLGAGMAGVFSGLLTDRIGWVAAFWFWIIAAFVSSAICAALWKYKPAPGKYL
;
A
#
# COMPACT_ATOMS: atom_id res chain seq x y z
N MET A 1 5.87 4.16 -1.84
CA MET A 1 5.27 4.03 -0.50
C MET A 1 5.60 5.22 0.41
N GLU A 2 6.84 5.73 0.41
CA GLU A 2 7.23 6.91 1.21
C GLU A 2 6.43 8.16 0.86
N VAL A 3 6.18 8.39 -0.41
CA VAL A 3 5.33 9.50 -0.89
C VAL A 3 3.94 9.49 -0.24
N LEU A 4 3.38 8.30 0.00
CA LEU A 4 2.09 8.15 0.69
C LEU A 4 2.14 8.60 2.15
N GLY A 5 3.22 8.28 2.86
CA GLY A 5 3.43 8.74 4.23
C GLY A 5 3.53 10.27 4.29
N PHE A 6 4.31 10.86 3.40
CA PHE A 6 4.44 12.33 3.31
C PHE A 6 3.12 13.00 2.92
N LEU A 7 2.38 12.46 1.97
CA LEU A 7 1.07 12.99 1.58
C LEU A 7 0.04 12.88 2.71
N ALA A 8 0.05 11.80 3.48
CA ALA A 8 -0.83 11.65 4.64
C ALA A 8 -0.49 12.65 5.75
N ILE A 9 0.80 12.89 6.02
CA ILE A 9 1.28 13.91 6.96
C ILE A 9 0.88 15.30 6.47
N PHE A 10 1.12 15.60 5.20
CA PHE A 10 0.76 16.88 4.60
C PHE A 10 -0.75 17.12 4.66
N PHE A 11 -1.56 16.09 4.41
CA PHE A 11 -3.00 16.16 4.52
C PHE A 11 -3.46 16.48 5.95
N TYR A 12 -2.83 15.85 6.94
CA TYR A 12 -3.19 16.03 8.33
C TYR A 12 -2.85 17.44 8.86
N TYR A 13 -1.67 17.95 8.51
CA TYR A 13 -1.16 19.22 9.05
C TYR A 13 -1.38 20.42 8.13
N GLY A 14 -1.51 20.22 6.84
CA GLY A 14 -1.48 21.28 5.83
C GLY A 14 -2.83 21.68 5.26
N VAL A 15 -3.89 20.90 5.48
CA VAL A 15 -5.21 21.21 4.91
C VAL A 15 -6.07 21.94 5.93
N PRO A 16 -6.39 23.22 5.70
CA PRO A 16 -7.28 23.97 6.60
C PRO A 16 -8.68 23.35 6.59
N HIS A 17 -9.29 23.31 7.77
CA HIS A 17 -10.66 22.82 7.94
C HIS A 17 -11.62 23.62 7.05
N GLY A 18 -12.23 22.95 6.07
CA GLY A 18 -13.16 23.57 5.11
C GLY A 18 -12.67 23.60 3.65
N ALA A 19 -11.41 23.28 3.37
CA ALA A 19 -10.88 23.21 2.00
C ALA A 19 -11.18 21.83 1.35
N TRP A 20 -12.46 21.55 1.12
CA TRP A 20 -12.93 20.26 0.59
C TRP A 20 -12.34 19.92 -0.79
N LEU A 21 -12.15 20.92 -1.65
CA LEU A 21 -11.53 20.74 -2.97
C LEU A 21 -10.08 20.27 -2.86
N LEU A 22 -9.31 20.88 -1.96
CA LEU A 22 -7.92 20.50 -1.73
C LEU A 22 -7.84 19.08 -1.15
N SER A 23 -8.75 18.73 -0.24
CA SER A 23 -8.88 17.38 0.31
C SER A 23 -9.15 16.35 -0.78
N PHE A 24 -10.04 16.64 -1.71
CA PHE A 24 -10.35 15.77 -2.85
C PHE A 24 -9.14 15.54 -3.76
N VAL A 25 -8.40 16.59 -4.08
CA VAL A 25 -7.21 16.49 -4.94
C VAL A 25 -6.13 15.66 -4.27
N VAL A 26 -5.84 15.92 -3.00
CA VAL A 26 -4.81 15.17 -2.25
C VAL A 26 -5.19 13.70 -2.10
N LEU A 27 -6.44 13.39 -1.74
CA LEU A 27 -6.93 12.02 -1.65
C LEU A 27 -6.89 11.31 -3.01
N GLY A 28 -7.21 12.02 -4.10
CA GLY A 28 -7.11 11.51 -5.47
C GLY A 28 -5.67 11.15 -5.84
N LEU A 29 -4.70 12.00 -5.52
CA LEU A 29 -3.28 11.73 -5.74
C LEU A 29 -2.78 10.53 -4.93
N ILE A 30 -3.15 10.45 -3.65
CA ILE A 30 -2.82 9.30 -2.80
C ILE A 30 -3.38 8.03 -3.42
N ARG A 31 -4.65 8.04 -3.84
CA ARG A 31 -5.30 6.88 -4.46
C ARG A 31 -4.63 6.47 -5.76
N PHE A 32 -4.26 7.43 -6.59
CA PHE A 32 -3.55 7.18 -7.85
C PHE A 32 -2.19 6.49 -7.62
N CYS A 33 -1.40 6.97 -6.65
CA CYS A 33 -0.11 6.35 -6.30
C CYS A 33 -0.29 4.92 -5.77
N VAL A 34 -1.32 4.67 -4.94
CA VAL A 34 -1.60 3.33 -4.41
C VAL A 34 -2.00 2.37 -5.52
N LEU A 35 -2.93 2.78 -6.40
CA LEU A 35 -3.40 1.95 -7.51
C LEU A 35 -2.28 1.63 -8.49
N GLY A 36 -1.42 2.61 -8.82
CA GLY A 36 -0.28 2.39 -9.70
C GLY A 36 0.66 1.30 -9.16
N THR A 37 0.99 1.35 -7.88
CA THR A 37 1.81 0.33 -7.23
C THR A 37 1.12 -1.03 -7.22
N GLN A 38 -0.18 -1.07 -6.95
CA GLN A 38 -0.96 -2.32 -6.89
C GLN A 38 -1.03 -3.01 -8.26
N VAL A 39 -1.26 -2.25 -9.33
CA VAL A 39 -1.30 -2.80 -10.70
C VAL A 39 0.04 -3.44 -11.08
N ILE A 40 1.17 -2.83 -10.72
CA ILE A 40 2.49 -3.39 -10.98
C ILE A 40 2.71 -4.67 -10.17
N LEU A 41 2.37 -4.67 -8.89
CA LEU A 41 2.58 -5.84 -8.01
C LEU A 41 1.70 -7.03 -8.41
N VAL A 42 0.45 -6.80 -8.75
CA VAL A 42 -0.50 -7.88 -9.07
C VAL A 42 -0.42 -8.30 -10.54
N GLY A 43 -0.05 -7.36 -11.42
CA GLY A 43 0.00 -7.62 -12.87
C GLY A 43 1.39 -8.02 -13.37
N ALA A 44 2.40 -7.17 -13.17
CA ALA A 44 3.71 -7.36 -13.78
C ALA A 44 4.57 -8.41 -13.06
N VAL A 45 4.60 -8.39 -11.73
CA VAL A 45 5.44 -9.29 -10.94
C VAL A 45 5.13 -10.78 -11.19
N PRO A 46 3.87 -11.24 -11.20
CA PRO A 46 3.57 -12.63 -11.48
C PRO A 46 3.97 -13.09 -12.89
N MET A 47 3.97 -12.15 -13.84
CA MET A 47 4.38 -12.45 -15.22
C MET A 47 5.89 -12.70 -15.34
N ASP A 48 6.69 -12.01 -14.52
CA ASP A 48 8.14 -12.16 -14.52
C ASP A 48 8.61 -13.42 -13.79
N PHE A 49 7.88 -13.87 -12.76
CA PHE A 49 8.26 -15.02 -11.93
C PHE A 49 7.56 -16.33 -12.29
N GLY A 50 6.46 -16.29 -13.02
CA GLY A 50 5.68 -17.47 -13.39
C GLY A 50 5.82 -17.80 -14.88
N ALA A 51 5.96 -19.10 -15.23
CA ALA A 51 5.63 -19.54 -16.58
C ALA A 51 4.21 -19.05 -16.88
N ARG A 52 3.93 -18.64 -18.10
CA ARG A 52 2.64 -18.08 -18.55
C ARG A 52 1.38 -18.78 -18.00
N LYS A 53 1.51 -20.09 -17.74
CA LYS A 53 0.40 -20.93 -17.20
C LYS A 53 0.16 -20.75 -15.69
N ALA A 54 1.16 -20.31 -14.93
CA ALA A 54 1.07 -20.13 -13.47
C ALA A 54 0.87 -18.67 -13.04
N ALA A 55 1.01 -17.71 -13.96
CA ALA A 55 0.91 -16.28 -13.65
C ALA A 55 -0.45 -15.89 -13.03
N GLY A 56 -1.54 -16.48 -13.53
CA GLY A 56 -2.88 -16.22 -12.97
C GLY A 56 -3.06 -16.74 -11.54
N ALA A 57 -2.53 -17.94 -11.25
CA ALA A 57 -2.57 -18.49 -9.89
C ALA A 57 -1.70 -17.68 -8.93
N ALA A 58 -0.52 -17.24 -9.36
CA ALA A 58 0.36 -16.39 -8.57
C ALA A 58 -0.28 -15.01 -8.30
N ALA A 59 -0.91 -14.40 -9.30
CA ALA A 59 -1.63 -13.14 -9.14
C ALA A 59 -2.79 -13.29 -8.12
N GLY A 60 -3.60 -14.34 -8.25
CA GLY A 60 -4.69 -14.61 -7.32
C GLY A 60 -4.23 -14.85 -5.89
N PHE A 61 -3.08 -15.52 -5.71
CA PHE A 61 -2.48 -15.74 -4.40
C PHE A 61 -2.03 -14.42 -3.75
N ILE A 62 -1.34 -13.57 -4.51
CA ILE A 62 -0.91 -12.24 -4.04
C ILE A 62 -2.13 -11.40 -3.68
N ASP A 63 -3.14 -11.41 -4.51
CA ASP A 63 -4.38 -10.64 -4.32
C ASP A 63 -5.15 -11.11 -3.08
N PHE A 64 -5.24 -12.42 -2.85
CA PHE A 64 -5.85 -12.99 -1.66
C PHE A 64 -5.20 -12.47 -0.37
N PHE A 65 -3.87 -12.50 -0.27
CA PHE A 65 -3.17 -11.98 0.91
C PHE A 65 -3.29 -10.46 1.03
N GLY A 66 -3.34 -9.74 -0.10
CA GLY A 66 -3.60 -8.32 -0.15
C GLY A 66 -4.96 -7.95 0.46
N TYR A 67 -6.02 -8.65 0.07
CA TYR A 67 -7.37 -8.44 0.60
C TYR A 67 -7.51 -8.88 2.05
N LEU A 68 -6.86 -9.96 2.46
CA LEU A 68 -6.81 -10.38 3.86
C LEU A 68 -6.17 -9.29 4.73
N GLY A 69 -5.05 -8.76 4.29
CA GLY A 69 -4.38 -7.64 4.97
C GLY A 69 -5.23 -6.37 5.00
N ALA A 70 -5.91 -6.04 3.91
CA ALA A 70 -6.82 -4.90 3.83
C ALA A 70 -8.01 -5.04 4.79
N GLY A 71 -8.59 -6.23 4.88
CA GLY A 71 -9.66 -6.53 5.84
C GLY A 71 -9.22 -6.35 7.29
N MET A 72 -8.05 -6.90 7.64
CA MET A 72 -7.47 -6.72 8.97
C MET A 72 -7.18 -5.25 9.26
N ALA A 73 -6.57 -4.52 8.33
CA ALA A 73 -6.28 -3.09 8.49
C ALA A 73 -7.56 -2.27 8.70
N GLY A 74 -8.67 -2.62 8.02
CA GLY A 74 -9.97 -1.99 8.21
C GLY A 74 -10.51 -2.18 9.63
N VAL A 75 -10.46 -3.41 10.14
CA VAL A 75 -10.91 -3.72 11.51
C VAL A 75 -10.05 -2.98 12.54
N PHE A 76 -8.72 -3.03 12.40
CA PHE A 76 -7.81 -2.32 13.31
C PHE A 76 -8.02 -0.81 13.26
N SER A 77 -8.18 -0.22 12.08
CA SER A 77 -8.44 1.21 11.93
C SER A 77 -9.77 1.60 12.60
N GLY A 78 -10.82 0.80 12.43
CA GLY A 78 -12.11 1.03 13.09
C GLY A 78 -11.98 1.00 14.62
N LEU A 79 -11.35 -0.04 15.17
CA LEU A 79 -11.13 -0.17 16.61
C LEU A 79 -10.28 0.97 17.20
N LEU A 80 -9.23 1.42 16.47
CA LEU A 80 -8.42 2.54 16.91
C LEU A 80 -9.22 3.85 16.92
N THR A 81 -10.02 4.07 15.89
CA THR A 81 -10.87 5.27 15.77
C THR A 81 -11.90 5.33 16.89
N ASP A 82 -12.53 4.20 17.21
CA ASP A 82 -13.56 4.12 18.25
C ASP A 82 -13.00 4.28 19.66
N ARG A 83 -11.78 3.78 19.92
CA ARG A 83 -11.21 3.78 21.27
C ARG A 83 -10.31 4.97 21.58
N ILE A 84 -9.55 5.45 20.61
CA ILE A 84 -8.48 6.45 20.80
C ILE A 84 -8.76 7.70 19.97
N GLY A 85 -9.53 7.60 18.90
CA GLY A 85 -9.89 8.69 18.01
C GLY A 85 -9.15 8.65 16.66
N TRP A 86 -9.53 9.56 15.78
CA TRP A 86 -9.03 9.62 14.39
C TRP A 86 -7.52 9.81 14.29
N VAL A 87 -6.91 10.52 15.24
CA VAL A 87 -5.46 10.76 15.26
C VAL A 87 -4.67 9.47 15.32
N ALA A 88 -5.12 8.51 16.14
CA ALA A 88 -4.46 7.20 16.26
C ALA A 88 -4.55 6.38 14.97
N ALA A 89 -5.67 6.44 14.26
CA ALA A 89 -5.82 5.78 12.97
C ALA A 89 -4.86 6.36 11.92
N PHE A 90 -4.67 7.69 11.88
CA PHE A 90 -3.69 8.31 10.98
C PHE A 90 -2.26 7.87 11.30
N TRP A 91 -1.86 7.84 12.56
CA TRP A 91 -0.54 7.36 12.96
C TRP A 91 -0.32 5.90 12.60
N PHE A 92 -1.32 5.06 12.79
CA PHE A 92 -1.27 3.65 12.37
C PHE A 92 -0.99 3.52 10.86
N TRP A 93 -1.66 4.31 10.02
CA TRP A 93 -1.46 4.28 8.57
C TRP A 93 -0.08 4.79 8.16
N ILE A 94 0.41 5.83 8.81
CA ILE A 94 1.75 6.37 8.57
C ILE A 94 2.81 5.32 8.91
N ILE A 95 2.71 4.71 10.09
CA ILE A 95 3.65 3.65 10.53
C ILE A 95 3.59 2.46 9.58
N ALA A 96 2.42 2.00 9.19
CA ALA A 96 2.24 0.90 8.24
C ALA A 96 2.90 1.21 6.88
N ALA A 97 2.78 2.43 6.38
CA ALA A 97 3.42 2.88 5.14
C ALA A 97 4.95 2.85 5.26
N PHE A 98 5.51 3.35 6.36
CA PHE A 98 6.96 3.32 6.59
C PHE A 98 7.51 1.89 6.74
N VAL A 99 6.81 1.02 7.47
CA VAL A 99 7.20 -0.40 7.62
C VAL A 99 7.18 -1.09 6.26
N SER A 100 6.14 -0.89 5.47
CA SER A 100 6.03 -1.44 4.12
C SER A 100 7.17 -0.96 3.22
N SER A 101 7.50 0.33 3.26
CA SER A 101 8.61 0.92 2.51
C SER A 101 9.96 0.34 2.93
N ALA A 102 10.20 0.19 4.24
CA ALA A 102 11.43 -0.41 4.75
C ALA A 102 11.61 -1.87 4.30
N ILE A 103 10.53 -2.66 4.31
CA ILE A 103 10.55 -4.04 3.81
C ILE A 103 10.87 -4.07 2.31
N CYS A 104 10.25 -3.21 1.50
CA CYS A 104 10.54 -3.11 0.08
C CYS A 104 12.00 -2.70 -0.18
N ALA A 105 12.54 -1.75 0.59
CA ALA A 105 13.93 -1.32 0.47
C ALA A 105 14.91 -2.44 0.87
N ALA A 106 14.60 -3.22 1.89
CA ALA A 106 15.41 -4.37 2.31
C ALA A 106 15.43 -5.47 1.23
N LEU A 107 14.29 -5.71 0.58
CA LEU A 107 14.15 -6.69 -0.50
C LEU A 107 14.79 -6.22 -1.81
N TRP A 108 15.04 -4.92 -2.00
CA TRP A 108 15.66 -4.38 -3.22
C TRP A 108 17.04 -4.97 -3.51
N LYS A 109 17.79 -5.34 -2.48
CA LYS A 109 19.11 -5.99 -2.62
C LYS A 109 19.03 -7.48 -2.97
N TYR A 110 17.86 -8.10 -2.90
CA TYR A 110 17.66 -9.51 -3.19
C TYR A 110 17.51 -9.69 -4.71
N LYS A 111 18.64 -9.93 -5.40
CA LYS A 111 18.61 -10.34 -6.80
C LYS A 111 18.30 -11.83 -6.84
N PRO A 112 17.20 -12.28 -7.46
CA PRO A 112 16.98 -13.69 -7.71
C PRO A 112 18.13 -14.23 -8.57
N ALA A 113 18.67 -15.41 -8.22
CA ALA A 113 19.76 -16.03 -8.97
C ALA A 113 19.31 -16.25 -10.42
N PRO A 114 20.05 -15.77 -11.43
CA PRO A 114 19.70 -15.99 -12.81
C PRO A 114 19.85 -17.50 -13.12
N GLY A 115 18.77 -18.14 -13.53
CA GLY A 115 18.84 -19.47 -14.15
C GLY A 115 18.06 -20.61 -13.53
N LYS A 116 17.14 -20.40 -12.58
CA LYS A 116 16.35 -21.50 -11.98
C LYS A 116 14.90 -21.63 -12.46
N TYR A 117 14.48 -20.87 -13.45
CA TYR A 117 13.07 -20.83 -13.92
C TYR A 117 12.93 -21.06 -15.42
N LEU A 118 13.77 -21.97 -15.97
CA LEU A 118 13.53 -22.57 -17.29
C LEU A 118 12.91 -23.94 -17.12
#